data_d0c4243d9c81f446268adff4e0d14a05
#
_entry.id   d0c4243d9c81f446268adff4e0d14a05
#
_cell.length_a   1.000
_cell.length_b   1.000
_cell.length_c   1.000
_cell.angle_alpha   90.00
_cell.angle_beta   90.00
_cell.angle_gamma   90.00
#
_symmetry.space_group_name_H-M   'P 1'
#
loop_
_entity.id
_entity.type
_entity.pdbx_description
1 polymer ?
#
loop_
_entity_poly.entity_id
_entity_poly.type
_entity_poly.pdbx_seq_one_letter_code
_entity_poly.pdbx_strand_id
1 'polypeptide(L)'
;EGRWRGHYAFHGGAGLPEWGAHTLDLCQWAANADGTTPVEFESKGDTLIEGRYASGVKLVMRLAGFEGEGDWVVPGTCPVRFEGDQGWVETADFGKIAASNPALLAGMPTGEISGTDPAKHVREFLDCVKSRGVTAANETVTRNGHIACHAAAIGWQLGRKVRFDPATEKFIDDDEANKMCSSPRRAPYTV
;
A
#
# COMPACT_ATOMS: atom_id res chain seq x y z
N GLU A 1 4.50 27.53 5.98
CA GLU A 1 3.23 27.35 5.24
C GLU A 1 3.41 26.19 4.27
N GLY A 2 2.50 25.20 4.25
CA GLY A 2 2.52 24.07 3.31
C GLY A 2 2.93 22.71 3.88
N ARG A 3 3.35 22.60 5.13
CA ARG A 3 3.78 21.31 5.72
C ARG A 3 2.64 20.46 6.33
N TRP A 4 1.39 20.88 6.18
CA TRP A 4 0.25 20.16 6.73
C TRP A 4 0.11 18.73 6.14
N ARG A 5 0.51 18.53 4.88
CA ARG A 5 0.49 17.23 4.21
C ARG A 5 1.41 16.19 4.88
N GLY A 6 2.50 16.63 5.50
CA GLY A 6 3.39 15.74 6.24
C GLY A 6 3.03 15.56 7.73
N HIS A 7 1.92 16.15 8.19
CA HIS A 7 1.58 16.12 9.60
C HIS A 7 0.52 15.06 9.88
N TYR A 8 0.79 14.13 10.80
CA TYR A 8 -0.08 13.00 11.12
C TYR A 8 -1.54 13.42 11.42
N ALA A 9 -1.72 14.48 12.22
CA ALA A 9 -3.06 14.93 12.63
C ALA A 9 -3.92 15.47 11.47
N PHE A 10 -3.32 15.86 10.35
CA PHE A 10 -4.03 16.41 9.20
C PHE A 10 -4.07 15.47 8.01
N HIS A 11 -3.08 14.59 7.90
CA HIS A 11 -2.90 13.74 6.73
C HIS A 11 -2.82 12.24 7.06
N GLY A 12 -2.99 11.88 8.33
CA GLY A 12 -3.15 10.50 8.77
C GLY A 12 -1.94 9.59 8.58
N GLY A 13 -0.73 10.13 8.47
CA GLY A 13 0.45 9.27 8.39
C GLY A 13 1.60 9.73 7.51
N ALA A 14 1.71 11.04 7.29
CA ALA A 14 2.94 11.68 6.79
C ALA A 14 3.59 11.03 5.55
N GLY A 15 2.80 10.77 4.51
CA GLY A 15 3.30 10.20 3.25
C GLY A 15 2.99 8.71 3.07
N LEU A 16 2.81 7.93 4.14
CA LEU A 16 2.39 6.53 4.03
C LEU A 16 1.01 6.39 3.36
N PRO A 17 -0.06 7.09 3.78
CA PRO A 17 -1.33 7.04 3.08
C PRO A 17 -1.33 7.76 1.73
N GLU A 18 -0.43 8.71 1.51
CA GLU A 18 -0.34 9.45 0.26
C GLU A 18 0.38 8.62 -0.81
N TRP A 19 1.68 8.40 -0.65
CA TRP A 19 2.50 7.67 -1.63
C TRP A 19 2.42 6.16 -1.45
N GLY A 20 2.30 5.70 -0.21
CA GLY A 20 2.18 4.28 0.10
C GLY A 20 0.93 3.63 -0.50
N ALA A 21 -0.16 4.37 -0.66
CA ALA A 21 -1.37 3.86 -1.29
C ALA A 21 -1.12 3.37 -2.73
N HIS A 22 -0.24 4.02 -3.49
CA HIS A 22 0.11 3.60 -4.85
C HIS A 22 0.85 2.25 -4.87
N THR A 23 1.79 2.05 -3.95
CA THR A 23 2.61 0.84 -3.90
C THR A 23 1.92 -0.30 -3.18
N LEU A 24 1.18 0.02 -2.13
CA LEU A 24 0.50 -0.97 -1.31
C LEU A 24 -0.62 -1.68 -2.07
N ASP A 25 -1.34 -0.96 -2.92
CA ASP A 25 -2.36 -1.54 -3.78
C ASP A 25 -1.80 -2.68 -4.65
N LEU A 26 -0.67 -2.44 -5.31
CA LEU A 26 0.05 -3.47 -6.06
C LEU A 26 0.51 -4.64 -5.18
N CYS A 27 0.97 -4.36 -3.96
CA CYS A 27 1.39 -5.39 -3.02
C CYS A 27 0.20 -6.25 -2.56
N GLN A 28 -0.95 -5.65 -2.29
CA GLN A 28 -2.16 -6.36 -1.90
C GLN A 28 -2.69 -7.24 -3.03
N TRP A 29 -2.73 -6.67 -4.24
CA TRP A 29 -3.12 -7.43 -5.43
C TRP A 29 -2.21 -8.65 -5.65
N ALA A 30 -0.89 -8.47 -5.62
CA ALA A 30 0.07 -9.57 -5.80
C ALA A 30 0.01 -10.62 -4.67
N ALA A 31 -0.33 -10.20 -3.45
CA ALA A 31 -0.55 -11.09 -2.32
C ALA A 31 -1.92 -11.79 -2.34
N ASN A 32 -2.77 -11.51 -3.35
CA ASN A 32 -4.17 -11.93 -3.41
C ASN A 32 -4.95 -11.51 -2.14
N ALA A 33 -4.74 -10.28 -1.70
CA ALA A 33 -5.22 -9.75 -0.44
C ALA A 33 -6.14 -8.52 -0.59
N ASP A 34 -6.72 -8.29 -1.77
CA ASP A 34 -7.63 -7.17 -2.05
C ASP A 34 -8.84 -7.11 -1.11
N GLY A 35 -9.29 -8.25 -0.63
CA GLY A 35 -10.41 -8.38 0.31
C GLY A 35 -10.03 -8.27 1.79
N THR A 36 -8.77 -8.00 2.13
CA THR A 36 -8.28 -7.98 3.52
C THR A 36 -7.11 -7.01 3.69
N THR A 37 -6.51 -7.02 4.88
CA THR A 37 -5.31 -6.23 5.22
C THR A 37 -4.32 -7.10 5.99
N PRO A 38 -3.06 -6.67 6.18
CA PRO A 38 -2.18 -7.31 7.15
C PRO A 38 -2.81 -7.35 8.54
N VAL A 39 -2.53 -8.42 9.28
CA VAL A 39 -3.03 -8.66 10.64
C VAL A 39 -2.04 -8.21 11.73
N GLU A 40 -0.85 -7.83 11.32
CA GLU A 40 0.22 -7.39 12.22
C GLU A 40 1.06 -6.34 11.51
N PHE A 41 1.47 -5.31 12.26
CA PHE A 41 2.42 -4.29 11.82
C PHE A 41 3.47 -4.07 12.89
N GLU A 42 4.73 -3.87 12.49
CA GLU A 42 5.83 -3.64 13.40
C GLU A 42 6.81 -2.62 12.82
N SER A 43 7.06 -1.56 13.56
CA SER A 43 8.14 -0.61 13.21
C SER A 43 9.50 -1.27 13.39
N LYS A 44 10.37 -1.12 12.42
CA LYS A 44 11.77 -1.57 12.44
C LYS A 44 12.69 -0.35 12.31
N GLY A 45 12.65 0.51 13.33
CA GLY A 45 13.34 1.79 13.33
C GLY A 45 12.52 2.89 12.65
N ASP A 46 13.19 3.96 12.23
CA ASP A 46 12.53 5.20 11.82
C ASP A 46 12.01 5.19 10.38
N THR A 47 12.45 4.24 9.56
CA THR A 47 12.19 4.24 8.11
C THR A 47 11.60 2.95 7.56
N LEU A 48 11.41 1.93 8.40
CA LEU A 48 10.93 0.63 7.95
C LEU A 48 9.75 0.15 8.79
N ILE A 49 8.71 -0.34 8.12
CA ILE A 49 7.57 -1.00 8.74
C ILE A 49 7.40 -2.37 8.09
N GLU A 50 7.26 -3.40 8.91
CA GLU A 50 6.89 -4.73 8.46
C GLU A 50 5.42 -5.00 8.77
N GLY A 51 4.66 -5.40 7.76
CA GLY A 51 3.32 -5.96 7.88
C GLY A 51 3.33 -7.46 7.59
N ARG A 52 2.37 -8.19 8.15
CA ARG A 52 2.20 -9.61 7.88
C ARG A 52 0.74 -9.93 7.64
N TYR A 53 0.46 -10.56 6.52
CA TYR A 53 -0.87 -11.07 6.21
C TYR A 53 -1.13 -12.41 6.94
N ALA A 54 -2.39 -12.74 7.13
CA ALA A 54 -2.78 -14.04 7.70
C ALA A 54 -2.31 -15.23 6.86
N SER A 55 -2.10 -15.04 5.56
CA SER A 55 -1.49 -16.01 4.65
C SER A 55 -0.01 -16.29 4.92
N GLY A 56 0.65 -15.46 5.74
CA GLY A 56 2.09 -15.51 6.01
C GLY A 56 2.92 -14.62 5.09
N VAL A 57 2.33 -14.03 4.06
CA VAL A 57 3.02 -13.06 3.19
C VAL A 57 3.47 -11.87 4.03
N LYS A 58 4.72 -11.46 3.84
CA LYS A 58 5.32 -10.32 4.51
C LYS A 58 5.28 -9.10 3.59
N LEU A 59 4.81 -7.98 4.13
CA LEU A 59 4.83 -6.67 3.50
C LEU A 59 5.94 -5.84 4.15
N VAL A 60 6.80 -5.23 3.36
CA VAL A 60 7.85 -4.33 3.84
C VAL A 60 7.64 -2.95 3.24
N MET A 61 7.40 -1.96 4.08
CA MET A 61 7.21 -0.56 3.67
C MET A 61 8.41 0.27 4.11
N ARG A 62 9.03 0.96 3.16
CA ARG A 62 10.14 1.88 3.41
C ARG A 62 9.62 3.32 3.32
N LEU A 63 9.92 4.14 4.32
CA LEU A 63 9.40 5.50 4.46
C LEU A 63 10.33 6.58 3.88
N ALA A 64 11.56 6.24 3.56
CA ALA A 64 12.56 7.18 3.04
C ALA A 64 13.60 6.46 2.18
N GLY A 65 14.27 7.21 1.30
CA GLY A 65 15.50 6.78 0.65
C GLY A 65 15.32 5.82 -0.51
N PHE A 66 14.55 6.21 -1.55
CA PHE A 66 14.50 5.40 -2.78
C PHE A 66 15.65 5.70 -3.75
N GLU A 67 16.27 6.87 -3.65
CA GLU A 67 17.42 7.21 -4.48
C GLU A 67 18.70 6.63 -3.90
N GLY A 68 19.16 5.49 -4.45
CA GLY A 68 20.46 4.91 -4.16
C GLY A 68 20.54 3.98 -2.94
N GLU A 69 19.45 3.71 -2.25
CA GLU A 69 19.43 2.71 -1.18
C GLU A 69 18.83 1.38 -1.67
N GLY A 70 19.69 0.40 -1.81
CA GLY A 70 19.34 -0.97 -2.18
C GLY A 70 19.58 -1.27 -3.67
N ASP A 71 19.40 -2.55 -4.01
CA ASP A 71 19.65 -3.10 -5.35
C ASP A 71 18.46 -2.84 -6.31
N TRP A 72 17.80 -1.68 -6.22
CA TRP A 72 16.69 -1.32 -7.10
C TRP A 72 17.20 -1.04 -8.52
N VAL A 73 16.64 -1.74 -9.50
CA VAL A 73 17.07 -1.66 -10.89
C VAL A 73 16.06 -0.96 -11.81
N VAL A 74 14.79 -0.84 -11.37
CA VAL A 74 13.76 -0.16 -12.13
C VAL A 74 13.72 1.32 -11.75
N PRO A 75 13.91 2.25 -12.72
CA PRO A 75 13.78 3.68 -12.44
C PRO A 75 12.31 4.07 -12.27
N GLY A 76 12.06 5.08 -11.47
CA GLY A 76 10.74 5.64 -11.25
C GLY A 76 10.51 6.05 -9.80
N THR A 77 9.38 6.64 -9.53
CA THR A 77 8.86 6.83 -8.18
C THR A 77 7.96 5.64 -7.82
N CYS A 78 7.67 5.42 -6.58
CA CYS A 78 6.84 4.30 -6.13
C CYS A 78 7.30 2.89 -6.58
N PRO A 79 8.57 2.51 -6.40
CA PRO A 79 9.03 1.18 -6.77
C PRO A 79 8.45 0.10 -5.85
N VAL A 80 8.15 -1.06 -6.44
CA VAL A 80 7.66 -2.25 -5.74
C VAL A 80 8.49 -3.45 -6.15
N ARG A 81 8.90 -4.27 -5.19
CA ARG A 81 9.58 -5.55 -5.43
C ARG A 81 8.77 -6.68 -4.78
N PHE A 82 8.50 -7.69 -5.57
CA PHE A 82 7.90 -8.95 -5.13
C PHE A 82 8.99 -9.99 -5.03
N GLU A 83 9.20 -10.54 -3.84
CA GLU A 83 10.23 -11.53 -3.56
C GLU A 83 9.59 -12.89 -3.28
N GLY A 84 10.09 -13.91 -3.93
CA GLY A 84 9.66 -15.30 -3.78
C GLY A 84 10.86 -16.26 -3.76
N ASP A 85 10.59 -17.54 -3.65
CA ASP A 85 11.59 -18.61 -3.61
C ASP A 85 12.38 -18.79 -4.91
N GLN A 86 11.84 -18.31 -6.03
CA GLN A 86 12.51 -18.40 -7.35
C GLN A 86 13.20 -17.11 -7.79
N GLY A 87 13.13 -16.07 -6.97
CA GLY A 87 13.72 -14.78 -7.24
C GLY A 87 12.78 -13.62 -6.97
N TRP A 88 13.08 -12.49 -7.59
CA TRP A 88 12.27 -11.29 -7.44
C TRP A 88 11.83 -10.71 -8.79
N VAL A 89 10.70 -10.00 -8.75
CA VAL A 89 10.22 -9.14 -9.83
C VAL A 89 10.04 -7.73 -9.27
N GLU A 90 10.42 -6.72 -10.05
CA GLU A 90 10.40 -5.32 -9.66
C GLU A 90 9.70 -4.48 -10.73
N THR A 91 8.91 -3.53 -10.29
CA THR A 91 8.25 -2.55 -11.15
C THR A 91 8.19 -1.18 -10.46
N ALA A 92 7.90 -0.13 -11.23
CA ALA A 92 7.65 1.21 -10.74
C ALA A 92 6.64 1.91 -11.67
N ASP A 93 6.28 3.14 -11.34
CA ASP A 93 5.26 3.94 -12.04
C ASP A 93 5.55 4.25 -13.52
N PHE A 94 6.79 4.11 -13.97
CA PHE A 94 7.12 4.24 -15.41
C PHE A 94 6.87 2.96 -16.23
N GLY A 95 6.26 1.93 -15.62
CA GLY A 95 5.85 0.71 -16.31
C GLY A 95 6.99 -0.21 -16.75
N LYS A 96 8.23 0.04 -16.31
CA LYS A 96 9.34 -0.88 -16.51
C LYS A 96 9.24 -2.04 -15.53
N ILE A 97 9.60 -3.24 -16.01
CA ILE A 97 9.62 -4.44 -15.20
C ILE A 97 11.00 -5.08 -15.31
N ALA A 98 11.57 -5.48 -14.20
CA ALA A 98 12.79 -6.26 -14.12
C ALA A 98 12.61 -7.49 -13.23
N ALA A 99 13.43 -8.48 -13.41
CA ALA A 99 13.44 -9.67 -12.58
C ALA A 99 14.87 -10.18 -12.38
N SER A 100 15.11 -10.82 -11.23
CA SER A 100 16.39 -11.48 -10.93
C SER A 100 16.70 -12.63 -11.89
N ASN A 101 15.66 -13.27 -12.43
CA ASN A 101 15.73 -14.34 -13.40
C ASN A 101 14.78 -14.00 -14.57
N PRO A 102 15.28 -13.86 -15.81
CA PRO A 102 14.45 -13.57 -16.97
C PRO A 102 13.31 -14.57 -17.23
N ALA A 103 13.44 -15.80 -16.75
CA ALA A 103 12.38 -16.81 -16.87
C ALA A 103 11.11 -16.43 -16.11
N LEU A 104 11.20 -15.59 -15.07
CA LEU A 104 10.03 -15.08 -14.34
C LEU A 104 9.18 -14.14 -15.18
N LEU A 105 9.73 -13.60 -16.26
CA LEU A 105 9.02 -12.71 -17.21
C LEU A 105 8.53 -13.46 -18.45
N ALA A 106 8.69 -14.79 -18.50
CA ALA A 106 8.25 -15.58 -19.65
C ALA A 106 6.74 -15.46 -19.85
N GLY A 107 6.33 -15.15 -21.10
CA GLY A 107 4.93 -14.97 -21.45
C GLY A 107 4.36 -13.56 -21.17
N MET A 108 5.14 -12.67 -20.59
CA MET A 108 4.73 -11.27 -20.49
C MET A 108 4.73 -10.59 -21.85
N PRO A 109 3.82 -9.63 -22.08
CA PRO A 109 3.82 -8.83 -23.31
C PRO A 109 5.18 -8.15 -23.50
N THR A 110 5.78 -8.30 -24.69
CA THR A 110 6.98 -7.58 -25.09
C THR A 110 6.57 -6.22 -25.65
N GLY A 111 6.88 -5.14 -24.98
CA GLY A 111 6.59 -3.78 -25.40
C GLY A 111 6.69 -2.79 -24.24
N GLU A 112 6.70 -1.51 -24.53
CA GLU A 112 6.59 -0.49 -23.50
C GLU A 112 5.19 -0.58 -22.86
N ILE A 113 5.15 -1.01 -21.62
CA ILE A 113 3.96 -0.87 -20.78
C ILE A 113 3.99 0.56 -20.28
N SER A 114 3.18 1.42 -20.90
CA SER A 114 3.02 2.78 -20.38
C SER A 114 2.20 2.74 -19.10
N GLY A 115 2.84 2.79 -17.97
CA GLY A 115 2.18 2.92 -16.66
C GLY A 115 1.43 4.24 -16.50
N THR A 116 1.62 5.17 -17.44
CA THR A 116 1.01 6.50 -17.42
C THR A 116 -0.16 6.67 -18.42
N ASP A 117 -0.45 5.67 -19.26
CA ASP A 117 -1.60 5.73 -20.18
C ASP A 117 -2.90 5.34 -19.45
N PRO A 118 -3.80 6.30 -19.13
CA PRO A 118 -5.03 6.02 -18.43
C PRO A 118 -6.12 5.39 -19.31
N ALA A 119 -5.90 5.25 -20.62
CA ALA A 119 -6.97 4.93 -21.58
C ALA A 119 -7.67 3.60 -21.26
N LYS A 120 -6.91 2.57 -20.90
CA LYS A 120 -7.48 1.27 -20.54
C LYS A 120 -8.26 1.33 -19.22
N HIS A 121 -7.73 2.04 -18.23
CA HIS A 121 -8.37 2.22 -16.93
C HIS A 121 -9.68 3.01 -17.06
N VAL A 122 -9.67 4.12 -17.79
CA VAL A 122 -10.88 4.90 -18.06
C VAL A 122 -11.90 4.08 -18.87
N ARG A 123 -11.44 3.28 -19.84
CA ARG A 123 -12.32 2.40 -20.63
C ARG A 123 -13.00 1.36 -19.74
N GLU A 124 -12.23 0.69 -18.87
CA GLU A 124 -12.74 -0.29 -17.93
C GLU A 124 -13.81 0.32 -17.02
N PHE A 125 -13.57 1.51 -16.45
CA PHE A 125 -14.55 2.23 -15.65
C PHE A 125 -15.86 2.49 -16.44
N LEU A 126 -15.77 3.01 -17.66
CA LEU A 126 -16.96 3.28 -18.48
C LEU A 126 -17.73 2.01 -18.85
N ASP A 127 -17.04 0.91 -19.09
CA ASP A 127 -17.66 -0.38 -19.40
C ASP A 127 -18.35 -0.96 -18.16
N CYS A 128 -17.75 -0.81 -16.97
CA CYS A 128 -18.39 -1.16 -15.69
C CYS A 128 -19.62 -0.29 -15.39
N VAL A 129 -19.59 1.01 -15.71
CA VAL A 129 -20.78 1.88 -15.57
C VAL A 129 -21.95 1.36 -16.41
N LYS A 130 -21.69 0.89 -17.66
CA LYS A 130 -22.73 0.35 -18.55
C LYS A 130 -23.21 -1.04 -18.12
N SER A 131 -22.30 -1.92 -17.76
CA SER A 131 -22.59 -3.31 -17.40
C SER A 131 -23.07 -3.47 -15.95
N ARG A 132 -22.91 -2.43 -15.11
CA ARG A 132 -23.03 -2.51 -13.65
C ARG A 132 -22.07 -3.51 -13.03
N GLY A 133 -20.93 -3.72 -13.69
CA GLY A 133 -19.84 -4.55 -13.19
C GLY A 133 -19.03 -3.87 -12.09
N VAL A 134 -18.11 -4.62 -11.52
CA VAL A 134 -17.17 -4.13 -10.50
C VAL A 134 -15.89 -3.69 -11.17
N THR A 135 -15.40 -2.50 -10.85
CA THR A 135 -14.14 -1.98 -11.37
C THR A 135 -12.94 -2.62 -10.67
N ALA A 136 -11.79 -2.65 -11.32
CA ALA A 136 -10.56 -3.16 -10.71
C ALA A 136 -10.19 -2.36 -9.44
N ALA A 137 -10.28 -1.03 -9.50
CA ALA A 137 -10.07 -0.14 -8.36
C ALA A 137 -11.41 0.23 -7.69
N ASN A 138 -12.12 -0.78 -7.18
CA ASN A 138 -13.38 -0.58 -6.50
C ASN A 138 -13.20 -0.11 -5.05
N GLU A 139 -14.31 0.21 -4.40
CA GLU A 139 -14.33 0.73 -3.04
C GLU A 139 -13.73 -0.22 -2.00
N THR A 140 -13.88 -1.53 -2.18
CA THR A 140 -13.33 -2.53 -1.25
C THR A 140 -11.81 -2.59 -1.35
N VAL A 141 -11.27 -2.66 -2.57
CA VAL A 141 -9.83 -2.67 -2.83
C VAL A 141 -9.18 -1.39 -2.29
N THR A 142 -9.73 -0.23 -2.68
CA THR A 142 -9.22 1.08 -2.27
C THR A 142 -9.27 1.23 -0.74
N ARG A 143 -10.38 0.86 -0.13
CA ARG A 143 -10.58 0.92 1.33
C ARG A 143 -9.55 0.07 2.07
N ASN A 144 -9.36 -1.18 1.69
CA ASN A 144 -8.43 -2.08 2.36
C ASN A 144 -6.98 -1.62 2.21
N GLY A 145 -6.60 -1.09 1.04
CA GLY A 145 -5.30 -0.46 0.82
C GLY A 145 -5.06 0.71 1.78
N HIS A 146 -6.03 1.61 1.91
CA HIS A 146 -5.92 2.74 2.84
C HIS A 146 -5.94 2.31 4.32
N ILE A 147 -6.76 1.35 4.72
CA ILE A 147 -6.75 0.81 6.08
C ILE A 147 -5.36 0.25 6.42
N ALA A 148 -4.76 -0.51 5.51
CA ALA A 148 -3.42 -1.05 5.72
C ALA A 148 -2.36 0.05 5.87
N CYS A 149 -2.42 1.12 5.05
CA CYS A 149 -1.54 2.28 5.20
C CYS A 149 -1.71 2.99 6.55
N HIS A 150 -2.95 3.21 6.98
CA HIS A 150 -3.23 3.87 8.25
C HIS A 150 -2.83 3.00 9.45
N ALA A 151 -3.12 1.70 9.41
CA ALA A 151 -2.71 0.77 10.46
C ALA A 151 -1.18 0.67 10.59
N ALA A 152 -0.48 0.66 9.45
CA ALA A 152 0.98 0.74 9.42
C ALA A 152 1.50 2.05 10.04
N ALA A 153 0.89 3.19 9.68
CA ALA A 153 1.27 4.49 10.20
C ALA A 153 1.06 4.58 11.72
N ILE A 154 -0.01 4.00 12.26
CA ILE A 154 -0.26 3.91 13.70
C ILE A 154 0.82 3.07 14.38
N GLY A 155 1.13 1.89 13.87
CA GLY A 155 2.21 1.05 14.40
C GLY A 155 3.56 1.75 14.39
N TRP A 156 3.83 2.51 13.33
CA TRP A 156 5.04 3.31 13.22
C TRP A 156 5.10 4.45 14.26
N GLN A 157 4.02 5.21 14.41
CA GLN A 157 3.94 6.28 15.42
C GLN A 157 4.11 5.77 16.85
N LEU A 158 3.58 4.58 17.14
CA LEU A 158 3.72 3.93 18.44
C LEU A 158 5.10 3.28 18.65
N GLY A 159 5.89 3.12 17.60
CA GLY A 159 7.24 2.54 17.68
C GLY A 159 7.26 1.09 18.16
N ARG A 160 6.17 0.35 18.01
CA ARG A 160 6.01 -1.02 18.51
C ARG A 160 5.18 -1.88 17.58
N LYS A 161 5.18 -3.17 17.83
CA LYS A 161 4.29 -4.12 17.17
C LYS A 161 2.84 -3.87 17.60
N VAL A 162 1.94 -3.87 16.61
CA VAL A 162 0.49 -3.83 16.80
C VAL A 162 -0.17 -4.98 16.04
N ARG A 163 -1.24 -5.53 16.61
CA ARG A 163 -2.06 -6.55 15.96
C ARG A 163 -3.38 -5.93 15.52
N PHE A 164 -3.81 -6.25 14.32
CA PHE A 164 -5.00 -5.69 13.70
C PHE A 164 -5.95 -6.80 13.25
N ASP A 165 -7.23 -6.63 13.51
CA ASP A 165 -8.28 -7.52 13.01
C ASP A 165 -8.97 -6.87 11.80
N PRO A 166 -8.75 -7.39 10.59
CA PRO A 166 -9.38 -6.85 9.38
C PRO A 166 -10.90 -6.95 9.36
N ALA A 167 -11.49 -7.89 10.11
CA ALA A 167 -12.94 -8.09 10.12
C ALA A 167 -13.66 -7.04 10.96
N THR A 168 -13.08 -6.66 12.09
CA THR A 168 -13.64 -5.63 12.99
C THR A 168 -13.01 -4.26 12.79
N GLU A 169 -11.91 -4.20 12.02
CA GLU A 169 -11.10 -2.98 11.76
C GLU A 169 -10.60 -2.32 13.03
N LYS A 170 -10.17 -3.15 13.97
CA LYS A 170 -9.66 -2.72 15.26
C LYS A 170 -8.30 -3.34 15.55
N PHE A 171 -7.52 -2.61 16.31
CA PHE A 171 -6.33 -3.16 16.94
C PHE A 171 -6.74 -4.05 18.12
N ILE A 172 -6.16 -5.25 18.16
CA ILE A 172 -6.49 -6.29 19.14
C ILE A 172 -5.82 -5.94 20.47
N ASP A 173 -6.62 -5.82 21.53
CA ASP A 173 -6.15 -5.53 22.91
C ASP A 173 -5.26 -4.27 22.99
N ASP A 174 -5.58 -3.24 22.21
CA ASP A 174 -4.74 -2.04 22.09
C ASP A 174 -5.59 -0.75 22.01
N ASP A 175 -6.03 -0.26 23.15
CA ASP A 175 -6.86 0.95 23.24
C ASP A 175 -6.13 2.21 22.78
N GLU A 176 -4.81 2.27 22.94
CA GLU A 176 -4.00 3.40 22.47
C GLU A 176 -4.01 3.47 20.94
N ALA A 177 -3.73 2.37 20.28
CA ALA A 177 -3.80 2.28 18.81
C ALA A 177 -5.23 2.55 18.29
N ASN A 178 -6.25 2.00 18.96
CA ASN A 178 -7.64 2.22 18.59
C ASN A 178 -8.08 3.68 18.71
N LYS A 179 -7.59 4.43 19.68
CA LYS A 179 -7.84 5.88 19.81
C LYS A 179 -7.25 6.68 18.64
N MET A 180 -6.19 6.19 18.02
CA MET A 180 -5.57 6.85 16.87
C MET A 180 -6.34 6.63 15.57
N CYS A 181 -7.28 5.70 15.52
CA CYS A 181 -8.14 5.49 14.34
C CYS A 181 -9.14 6.63 14.11
N SER A 182 -9.31 7.55 15.05
CA SER A 182 -10.21 8.68 14.94
C SER A 182 -9.58 9.96 15.50
N SER A 183 -9.94 11.09 14.91
CA SER A 183 -9.54 12.39 15.44
C SER A 183 -10.71 13.04 16.20
N PRO A 184 -10.46 13.68 17.35
CA PRO A 184 -11.48 14.44 18.04
C PRO A 184 -12.06 15.52 17.13
N ARG A 185 -13.37 15.57 17.03
CA ARG A 185 -14.05 16.58 16.21
C ARG A 185 -14.58 17.69 17.10
N ARG A 186 -14.48 18.93 16.63
CA ARG A 186 -15.07 20.10 17.30
C ARG A 186 -16.54 20.26 16.96
N ALA A 187 -17.33 20.77 17.88
CA ALA A 187 -18.70 21.17 17.60
C ALA A 187 -18.73 22.25 16.49
N PRO A 188 -19.71 22.24 15.57
CA PRO A 188 -20.86 21.33 15.46
C PRO A 188 -20.58 20.06 14.60
N TYR A 189 -19.33 19.80 14.22
CA TYR A 189 -18.92 18.72 13.31
C TYR A 189 -18.76 17.36 14.03
N THR A 190 -19.54 17.13 15.04
CA THR A 190 -19.62 15.82 15.72
C THR A 190 -20.58 14.93 14.95
N VAL A 191 -20.08 13.84 14.40
CA VAL A 191 -20.86 12.75 13.78
C VAL A 191 -20.77 11.54 14.67
#